data_36ed27f3bd3fe8695684a1a1322717b1
#
_entry.id   36ed27f3bd3fe8695684a1a1322717b1
#
_cell.length_a   1.000
_cell.length_b   1.000
_cell.length_c   1.000
_cell.angle_alpha   90.00
_cell.angle_beta   90.00
_cell.angle_gamma   90.00
#
_symmetry.space_group_name_H-M   'P 1'
#
loop_
_entity.id
_entity.type
_entity.pdbx_description
1 polymer ?
#
loop_
_entity_poly.entity_id
_entity_poly.type
_entity_poly.pdbx_seq_one_letter_code
_entity_poly.pdbx_strand_id
1 'polypeptide(L)'
;MAYTVKFQTESKYKSISYGSNSIYNSACGPASLCNALKALGLADVSIPTMCQLAVSCGARVDGGTVMATLLKAAAPKYHFCYRTTSKNAELLAHLKAGGVAILHGGSSHKLFSNSGHFVCAVRASGETITVLDSYWYAGKYTSTKLRRQKVKVLAKGVITTSLYQCGLATADRAPSYYLISKAIQKPQKPASSNTTTDKKQEDDDMTYYKKFENIPTWYQTAVKKAIDAGALNGTGNGELNVSEDLCRTLTVLDKMGTLDKK
;
A
#
# COMPACT_ATOMS: atom_id res chain seq x y z
N MET A 1 20.53 7.71 2.12
CA MET A 1 19.48 8.72 1.79
C MET A 1 18.97 9.33 3.09
N ALA A 2 18.86 10.66 3.15
CA ALA A 2 18.22 11.35 4.27
C ALA A 2 16.72 11.42 4.03
N TYR A 3 15.90 10.99 4.99
CA TYR A 3 14.45 11.11 4.91
C TYR A 3 13.99 12.43 5.53
N THR A 4 13.12 13.15 4.83
CA THR A 4 12.42 14.31 5.38
C THR A 4 11.06 13.86 5.90
N VAL A 5 10.87 13.87 7.21
CA VAL A 5 9.63 13.42 7.86
C VAL A 5 8.64 14.58 8.00
N LYS A 6 7.37 14.32 7.69
CA LYS A 6 6.25 15.22 7.99
C LYS A 6 5.72 14.89 9.38
N PHE A 7 5.72 15.89 10.25
CA PHE A 7 5.31 15.72 11.65
C PHE A 7 3.91 16.25 11.88
N GLN A 8 3.01 15.40 12.37
CA GLN A 8 1.70 15.87 12.87
C GLN A 8 1.84 16.73 14.12
N THR A 9 2.96 16.63 14.85
CA THR A 9 3.24 17.35 16.09
C THR A 9 3.84 18.74 15.88
N GLU A 10 3.76 19.31 14.69
CA GLU A 10 4.09 20.72 14.49
C GLU A 10 3.05 21.59 15.21
N SER A 11 3.51 22.66 15.91
CA SER A 11 2.65 23.51 16.75
C SER A 11 1.48 24.11 15.98
N LYS A 12 1.63 24.44 14.70
CA LYS A 12 0.58 24.96 13.82
C LYS A 12 -0.64 24.01 13.68
N TYR A 13 -0.44 22.72 13.97
CA TYR A 13 -1.52 21.71 13.85
C TYR A 13 -2.36 21.53 15.11
N LYS A 14 -2.03 22.19 16.20
CA LYS A 14 -2.81 22.14 17.45
C LYS A 14 -4.22 22.70 17.30
N SER A 15 -4.37 23.76 16.50
CA SER A 15 -5.62 24.48 16.26
C SER A 15 -6.38 23.98 15.02
N ILE A 16 -5.81 23.08 14.22
CA ILE A 16 -6.47 22.57 13.02
C ILE A 16 -7.23 21.29 13.36
N SER A 17 -8.55 21.33 13.19
CA SER A 17 -9.46 20.22 13.50
C SER A 17 -9.23 19.02 12.56
N TYR A 18 -9.33 17.82 13.11
CA TYR A 18 -9.43 16.56 12.39
C TYR A 18 -10.47 15.68 13.10
N GLY A 19 -11.72 15.76 12.65
CA GLY A 19 -12.89 15.23 13.35
C GLY A 19 -13.10 15.93 14.69
N SER A 20 -13.36 15.18 15.74
CA SER A 20 -13.54 15.66 17.11
C SER A 20 -12.24 16.10 17.81
N ASN A 21 -11.07 15.98 17.13
CA ASN A 21 -9.77 16.29 17.72
C ASN A 21 -8.93 17.14 16.76
N SER A 22 -7.69 17.47 17.11
CA SER A 22 -6.77 18.19 16.23
C SER A 22 -5.91 17.25 15.38
N ILE A 23 -5.35 17.80 14.28
CA ILE A 23 -4.32 17.10 13.50
C ILE A 23 -3.17 16.68 14.40
N TYR A 24 -2.75 17.56 15.30
CA TYR A 24 -1.64 17.31 16.24
C TYR A 24 -1.84 16.00 17.02
N ASN A 25 -3.04 15.73 17.51
CA ASN A 25 -3.32 14.59 18.39
C ASN A 25 -3.72 13.30 17.65
N SER A 26 -4.38 13.41 16.49
CA SER A 26 -5.09 12.25 15.92
C SER A 26 -4.78 11.92 14.46
N ALA A 27 -3.88 12.67 13.79
CA ALA A 27 -3.63 12.50 12.36
C ALA A 27 -2.48 11.52 12.02
N CYS A 28 -2.16 10.56 12.88
CA CYS A 28 -1.08 9.61 12.61
C CYS A 28 -1.28 8.80 11.31
N GLY A 29 -2.52 8.43 10.98
CA GLY A 29 -2.86 7.74 9.74
C GLY A 29 -2.56 8.60 8.49
N PRO A 30 -3.20 9.78 8.34
CA PRO A 30 -2.91 10.71 7.25
C PRO A 30 -1.44 11.09 7.14
N ALA A 31 -0.78 11.38 8.28
CA ALA A 31 0.63 11.76 8.29
C ALA A 31 1.55 10.61 7.85
N SER A 32 1.23 9.36 8.24
CA SER A 32 1.98 8.18 7.77
C SER A 32 1.81 7.97 6.27
N LEU A 33 0.61 8.20 5.71
CA LEU A 33 0.41 8.11 4.26
C LEU A 33 1.15 9.23 3.52
N CYS A 34 1.15 10.47 4.03
CA CYS A 34 1.96 11.55 3.47
C CYS A 34 3.46 11.18 3.43
N ASN A 35 3.98 10.60 4.50
CA ASN A 35 5.36 10.14 4.57
C ASN A 35 5.64 8.98 3.59
N ALA A 36 4.70 8.05 3.44
CA ALA A 36 4.78 6.94 2.49
C ALA A 36 4.85 7.43 1.04
N LEU A 37 3.94 8.33 0.64
CA LEU A 37 3.91 8.91 -0.72
C LEU A 37 5.20 9.68 -1.02
N LYS A 38 5.70 10.47 -0.07
CA LYS A 38 6.96 11.19 -0.22
C LYS A 38 8.15 10.25 -0.32
N ALA A 39 8.22 9.21 0.50
CA ALA A 39 9.30 8.22 0.46
C ALA A 39 9.33 7.44 -0.86
N LEU A 40 8.18 7.18 -1.47
CA LEU A 40 8.06 6.59 -2.81
C LEU A 40 8.35 7.58 -3.94
N GLY A 41 8.45 8.90 -3.67
CA GLY A 41 8.59 9.92 -4.70
C GLY A 41 7.34 10.06 -5.57
N LEU A 42 6.16 9.78 -5.03
CA LEU A 42 4.87 9.88 -5.74
C LEU A 42 4.26 11.27 -5.58
N ALA A 43 4.22 11.79 -4.37
CA ALA A 43 3.65 13.10 -4.08
C ALA A 43 4.19 13.69 -2.77
N ASP A 44 4.27 15.01 -2.67
CA ASP A 44 4.57 15.75 -1.45
C ASP A 44 3.30 16.44 -0.91
N VAL A 45 2.37 15.62 -0.39
CA VAL A 45 1.06 16.07 0.10
C VAL A 45 1.18 16.61 1.52
N SER A 46 0.48 17.72 1.83
CA SER A 46 0.41 18.24 3.19
C SER A 46 -0.46 17.37 4.09
N ILE A 47 -0.16 17.32 5.40
CA ILE A 47 -0.98 16.57 6.36
C ILE A 47 -2.43 17.10 6.40
N PRO A 48 -2.69 18.43 6.42
CA PRO A 48 -4.06 18.94 6.35
C PRO A 48 -4.83 18.46 5.11
N THR A 49 -4.21 18.48 3.94
CA THR A 49 -4.84 18.00 2.69
C THR A 49 -5.22 16.51 2.78
N MET A 50 -4.35 15.68 3.36
CA MET A 50 -4.64 14.26 3.56
C MET A 50 -5.72 14.04 4.64
N CYS A 51 -5.76 14.88 5.67
CA CYS A 51 -6.83 14.88 6.67
C CYS A 51 -8.20 15.26 6.05
N GLN A 52 -8.23 16.26 5.15
CA GLN A 52 -9.44 16.63 4.40
C GLN A 52 -9.93 15.45 3.55
N LEU A 53 -9.02 14.76 2.85
CA LEU A 53 -9.38 13.55 2.10
C LEU A 53 -9.94 12.47 3.03
N ALA A 54 -9.33 12.24 4.20
CA ALA A 54 -9.79 11.25 5.16
C ALA A 54 -11.20 11.57 5.70
N VAL A 55 -11.51 12.84 5.91
CA VAL A 55 -12.87 13.28 6.32
C VAL A 55 -13.85 13.09 5.16
N SER A 56 -13.52 13.56 3.96
CA SER A 56 -14.43 13.53 2.81
C SER A 56 -14.78 12.11 2.34
N CYS A 57 -13.87 11.15 2.53
CA CYS A 57 -14.12 9.74 2.15
C CYS A 57 -14.66 8.89 3.32
N GLY A 58 -14.99 9.49 4.47
CA GLY A 58 -15.48 8.75 5.65
C GLY A 58 -14.43 7.91 6.36
N ALA A 59 -13.14 8.12 6.09
CA ALA A 59 -12.06 7.40 6.77
C ALA A 59 -11.80 7.92 8.19
N ARG A 60 -12.20 9.17 8.51
CA ARG A 60 -12.07 9.73 9.85
C ARG A 60 -13.20 9.22 10.75
N VAL A 61 -12.84 8.58 11.86
CA VAL A 61 -13.74 8.10 12.91
C VAL A 61 -13.27 8.63 14.27
N ASP A 62 -14.10 8.55 15.30
CA ASP A 62 -13.77 9.10 16.63
C ASP A 62 -12.48 8.52 17.22
N GLY A 63 -12.21 7.25 17.02
CA GLY A 63 -11.00 6.58 17.49
C GLY A 63 -9.75 6.80 16.63
N GLY A 64 -9.83 7.50 15.49
CA GLY A 64 -8.66 7.66 14.61
C GLY A 64 -8.99 7.67 13.12
N THR A 65 -8.25 6.89 12.34
CA THR A 65 -8.40 6.78 10.89
C THR A 65 -8.59 5.32 10.47
N VAL A 66 -9.64 5.03 9.71
CA VAL A 66 -9.81 3.75 9.02
C VAL A 66 -8.88 3.73 7.80
N MET A 67 -7.71 3.14 7.97
CA MET A 67 -6.63 3.22 6.97
C MET A 67 -7.03 2.62 5.61
N ALA A 68 -7.78 1.52 5.59
CA ALA A 68 -8.23 0.90 4.35
C ALA A 68 -9.11 1.85 3.52
N THR A 69 -10.05 2.57 4.17
CA THR A 69 -10.91 3.56 3.51
C THR A 69 -10.09 4.73 2.96
N LEU A 70 -9.12 5.24 3.74
CA LEU A 70 -8.24 6.31 3.28
C LEU A 70 -7.40 5.87 2.09
N LEU A 71 -6.81 4.68 2.13
CA LEU A 71 -5.99 4.15 1.03
C LEU A 71 -6.80 3.93 -0.24
N LYS A 72 -8.03 3.41 -0.12
CA LYS A 72 -8.96 3.25 -1.27
C LYS A 72 -9.21 4.58 -1.98
N ALA A 73 -9.44 5.65 -1.23
CA ALA A 73 -9.67 6.99 -1.81
C ALA A 73 -8.38 7.65 -2.34
N ALA A 74 -7.23 7.39 -1.70
CA ALA A 74 -5.97 8.03 -2.04
C ALA A 74 -5.25 7.35 -3.21
N ALA A 75 -5.41 6.03 -3.39
CA ALA A 75 -4.68 5.24 -4.37
C ALA A 75 -4.85 5.76 -5.81
N PRO A 76 -6.06 5.98 -6.34
CA PRO A 76 -6.23 6.52 -7.69
C PRO A 76 -5.71 7.95 -7.81
N LYS A 77 -5.86 8.78 -6.77
CA LYS A 77 -5.44 10.18 -6.76
C LYS A 77 -3.94 10.36 -6.80
N TYR A 78 -3.18 9.47 -6.15
CA TYR A 78 -1.72 9.56 -6.02
C TYR A 78 -0.98 8.44 -6.73
N HIS A 79 -1.67 7.66 -7.57
CA HIS A 79 -1.11 6.63 -8.47
C HIS A 79 -0.25 5.58 -7.76
N PHE A 80 -0.81 4.95 -6.72
CA PHE A 80 -0.17 3.84 -6.04
C PHE A 80 -1.09 2.62 -5.92
N CYS A 81 -0.48 1.45 -5.76
CA CYS A 81 -1.17 0.22 -5.40
C CYS A 81 -0.94 -0.10 -3.93
N TYR A 82 -1.90 -0.76 -3.28
CA TYR A 82 -1.72 -1.25 -1.92
C TYR A 82 -2.34 -2.63 -1.73
N ARG A 83 -1.81 -3.36 -0.77
CA ARG A 83 -2.39 -4.60 -0.24
C ARG A 83 -2.16 -4.70 1.25
N THR A 84 -2.89 -5.57 1.92
CA THR A 84 -2.80 -5.76 3.37
C THR A 84 -2.25 -7.12 3.72
N THR A 85 -1.56 -7.20 4.84
CA THR A 85 -1.07 -8.46 5.42
C THR A 85 -0.79 -8.30 6.92
N SER A 86 -0.68 -9.42 7.63
CA SER A 86 -0.14 -9.47 8.99
C SER A 86 1.13 -10.34 9.08
N LYS A 87 1.68 -10.76 7.93
CA LYS A 87 2.85 -11.62 7.88
C LYS A 87 4.14 -10.80 7.78
N ASN A 88 5.05 -10.98 8.74
CA ASN A 88 6.34 -10.30 8.77
C ASN A 88 7.19 -10.58 7.53
N ALA A 89 7.17 -11.81 7.01
CA ALA A 89 7.91 -12.18 5.81
C ALA A 89 7.48 -11.37 4.57
N GLU A 90 6.16 -11.13 4.43
CA GLU A 90 5.63 -10.32 3.34
C GLU A 90 5.99 -8.84 3.48
N LEU A 91 5.96 -8.29 4.72
CA LEU A 91 6.46 -6.94 5.00
C LEU A 91 7.93 -6.82 4.59
N LEU A 92 8.77 -7.76 5.03
CA LEU A 92 10.20 -7.76 4.74
C LEU A 92 10.50 -7.82 3.24
N ALA A 93 9.86 -8.75 2.53
CA ALA A 93 10.01 -8.90 1.08
C ALA A 93 9.58 -7.62 0.34
N HIS A 94 8.46 -7.02 0.75
CA HIS A 94 7.95 -5.79 0.14
C HIS A 94 8.91 -4.60 0.32
N LEU A 95 9.44 -4.40 1.52
CA LEU A 95 10.41 -3.33 1.80
C LEU A 95 11.75 -3.54 1.07
N LYS A 96 12.22 -4.79 0.94
CA LYS A 96 13.41 -5.14 0.15
C LYS A 96 13.22 -4.89 -1.34
N ALA A 97 12.00 -5.03 -1.84
CA ALA A 97 11.64 -4.72 -3.23
C ALA A 97 11.47 -3.20 -3.49
N GLY A 98 11.73 -2.33 -2.51
CA GLY A 98 11.64 -0.87 -2.67
C GLY A 98 10.24 -0.30 -2.41
N GLY A 99 9.29 -1.10 -1.98
CA GLY A 99 8.00 -0.63 -1.48
C GLY A 99 8.12 0.02 -0.11
N VAL A 100 7.03 0.60 0.38
CA VAL A 100 6.89 1.13 1.74
C VAL A 100 5.67 0.52 2.41
N ALA A 101 5.55 0.65 3.72
CA ALA A 101 4.40 0.10 4.43
C ALA A 101 3.93 1.04 5.54
N ILE A 102 2.62 1.13 5.76
CA ILE A 102 2.07 1.71 6.97
C ILE A 102 1.85 0.57 7.97
N LEU A 103 2.47 0.70 9.14
CA LEU A 103 2.37 -0.25 10.24
C LEU A 103 1.29 0.24 11.21
N HIS A 104 0.34 -0.63 11.54
CA HIS A 104 -0.71 -0.35 12.51
C HIS A 104 -0.27 -0.80 13.90
N GLY A 105 0.46 0.06 14.59
CA GLY A 105 0.89 -0.21 15.97
C GLY A 105 -0.29 -0.25 16.93
N GLY A 106 -0.29 -1.25 17.78
CA GLY A 106 -1.29 -1.41 18.83
C GLY A 106 -0.83 -0.89 20.18
N SER A 107 -1.53 -1.27 21.23
CA SER A 107 -1.28 -0.85 22.62
C SER A 107 -0.59 -1.92 23.47
N SER A 108 -0.51 -3.16 23.01
CA SER A 108 0.04 -4.28 23.78
C SER A 108 1.56 -4.18 23.97
N HIS A 109 2.31 -3.94 22.90
CA HIS A 109 3.78 -3.88 22.95
C HIS A 109 4.37 -2.49 23.19
N LYS A 110 3.62 -1.42 22.92
CA LYS A 110 3.96 -0.01 23.22
C LYS A 110 5.29 0.49 22.63
N LEU A 111 5.77 -0.10 21.53
CA LEU A 111 7.01 0.31 20.90
C LEU A 111 6.92 1.70 20.28
N PHE A 112 5.89 1.91 19.42
CA PHE A 112 5.70 3.16 18.68
C PHE A 112 4.85 4.18 19.43
N SER A 113 3.95 3.72 20.32
CA SER A 113 3.04 4.55 21.11
C SER A 113 2.62 3.80 22.36
N ASN A 114 1.99 4.49 23.29
CA ASN A 114 1.34 3.86 24.46
C ASN A 114 -0.09 3.38 24.14
N SER A 115 -0.62 3.80 23.00
CA SER A 115 -1.95 3.46 22.45
C SER A 115 -1.82 3.08 20.98
N GLY A 116 -2.93 3.02 20.23
CA GLY A 116 -2.88 2.79 18.79
C GLY A 116 -2.12 3.90 18.05
N HIS A 117 -1.30 3.54 17.04
CA HIS A 117 -0.52 4.50 16.27
C HIS A 117 -0.14 3.95 14.90
N PHE A 118 -0.21 4.80 13.88
CA PHE A 118 0.31 4.48 12.56
C PHE A 118 1.71 5.07 12.38
N VAL A 119 2.64 4.28 11.85
CA VAL A 119 3.98 4.71 11.44
C VAL A 119 4.29 4.19 10.03
N CYS A 120 5.27 4.80 9.35
CA CYS A 120 5.62 4.43 7.98
C CYS A 120 6.97 3.71 7.94
N ALA A 121 7.01 2.43 7.58
CA ALA A 121 8.24 1.69 7.28
C ALA A 121 8.64 1.96 5.82
N VAL A 122 9.91 2.35 5.61
CA VAL A 122 10.39 2.82 4.30
C VAL A 122 11.56 2.02 3.73
N ARG A 123 12.16 1.16 4.51
CA ARG A 123 13.32 0.37 4.08
C ARG A 123 13.56 -0.81 5.02
N ALA A 124 14.08 -1.89 4.45
CA ALA A 124 14.70 -2.99 5.20
C ALA A 124 16.17 -3.14 4.82
N SER A 125 17.03 -3.40 5.82
CA SER A 125 18.42 -3.80 5.63
C SER A 125 18.66 -5.04 6.51
N GLY A 126 18.79 -6.22 5.88
CA GLY A 126 18.59 -7.48 6.58
C GLY A 126 17.18 -7.53 7.19
N GLU A 127 17.10 -7.72 8.50
CA GLU A 127 15.84 -7.64 9.29
C GLU A 127 15.69 -6.31 10.05
N THR A 128 16.55 -5.35 9.81
CA THR A 128 16.45 -4.01 10.40
C THR A 128 15.54 -3.16 9.54
N ILE A 129 14.46 -2.66 10.13
CA ILE A 129 13.43 -1.84 9.48
C ILE A 129 13.65 -0.38 9.83
N THR A 130 13.73 0.48 8.80
CA THR A 130 13.72 1.94 8.97
C THR A 130 12.28 2.44 8.97
N VAL A 131 11.91 3.19 10.00
CA VAL A 131 10.55 3.67 10.24
C VAL A 131 10.55 5.17 10.39
N LEU A 132 9.60 5.84 9.75
CA LEU A 132 9.28 7.25 9.90
C LEU A 132 8.11 7.41 10.85
N ASP A 133 8.29 8.20 11.90
CA ASP A 133 7.27 8.44 12.92
C ASP A 133 6.86 9.91 12.92
N SER A 134 5.60 10.15 12.55
CA SER A 134 5.01 11.49 12.46
C SER A 134 4.66 12.10 13.82
N TYR A 135 4.43 11.24 14.85
CA TYR A 135 4.15 11.69 16.22
C TYR A 135 5.44 11.73 17.03
N TRP A 136 6.23 12.76 16.77
CA TRP A 136 7.55 12.92 17.36
C TRP A 136 7.56 13.97 18.48
N TYR A 137 8.21 13.64 19.59
CA TYR A 137 8.62 14.57 20.64
C TYR A 137 9.97 14.13 21.20
N ALA A 138 10.71 15.08 21.81
CA ALA A 138 12.01 14.81 22.42
C ALA A 138 11.87 13.73 23.50
N GLY A 139 12.78 12.76 23.51
CA GLY A 139 12.78 11.66 24.49
C GLY A 139 11.77 10.55 24.25
N LYS A 140 10.94 10.60 23.18
CA LYS A 140 9.94 9.55 22.90
C LYS A 140 10.53 8.13 22.99
N TYR A 141 11.65 7.90 22.30
CA TYR A 141 12.26 6.59 22.20
C TYR A 141 13.29 6.28 23.30
N THR A 142 13.48 7.19 24.24
CA THR A 142 14.26 6.98 25.47
C THR A 142 13.37 6.90 26.73
N SER A 143 12.07 7.09 26.60
CA SER A 143 11.11 7.19 27.73
C SER A 143 10.89 5.87 28.47
N THR A 144 11.09 4.70 27.82
CA THR A 144 10.91 3.39 28.45
C THR A 144 12.12 2.49 28.21
N LYS A 145 12.30 1.45 29.06
CA LYS A 145 13.36 0.45 28.87
C LYS A 145 13.25 -0.25 27.52
N LEU A 146 12.03 -0.63 27.12
CA LEU A 146 11.76 -1.28 25.84
C LEU A 146 12.26 -0.41 24.67
N ARG A 147 11.82 0.85 24.61
CA ARG A 147 12.17 1.77 23.52
C ARG A 147 13.67 2.02 23.44
N ARG A 148 14.34 2.26 24.59
CA ARG A 148 15.80 2.44 24.64
C ARG A 148 16.58 1.24 24.12
N GLN A 149 16.11 0.03 24.38
CA GLN A 149 16.80 -1.21 24.01
C GLN A 149 16.50 -1.67 22.59
N LYS A 150 15.29 -1.38 22.08
CA LYS A 150 14.80 -1.96 20.83
C LYS A 150 14.69 -0.98 19.68
N VAL A 151 14.90 0.31 19.93
CA VAL A 151 14.82 1.37 18.92
C VAL A 151 16.11 2.16 18.90
N LYS A 152 16.70 2.33 17.71
CA LYS A 152 17.79 3.27 17.45
C LYS A 152 17.24 4.48 16.72
N VAL A 153 17.43 5.67 17.31
CA VAL A 153 17.09 6.94 16.66
C VAL A 153 18.23 7.34 15.74
N LEU A 154 17.93 7.54 14.45
CA LEU A 154 18.90 7.99 13.45
C LEU A 154 18.84 9.50 13.25
N ALA A 155 17.62 10.06 13.25
CA ALA A 155 17.34 11.47 13.13
C ALA A 155 15.96 11.77 13.72
N LYS A 156 15.57 13.05 13.78
CA LYS A 156 14.21 13.45 14.20
C LYS A 156 13.16 12.72 13.38
N GLY A 157 12.35 11.86 14.04
CA GLY A 157 11.30 11.06 13.43
C GLY A 157 11.79 9.90 12.54
N VAL A 158 13.09 9.64 12.46
CA VAL A 158 13.66 8.50 11.72
C VAL A 158 14.28 7.54 12.71
N ILE A 159 13.75 6.34 12.78
CA ILE A 159 14.22 5.30 13.69
C ILE A 159 14.50 4.00 12.96
N THR A 160 15.27 3.13 13.59
CA THR A 160 15.36 1.72 13.18
C THR A 160 14.99 0.80 14.33
N THR A 161 14.40 -0.34 13.98
CA THR A 161 14.06 -1.43 14.88
C THR A 161 14.09 -2.75 14.10
N SER A 162 14.03 -3.90 14.78
CA SER A 162 13.99 -5.18 14.07
C SER A 162 12.59 -5.49 13.52
N LEU A 163 12.54 -6.33 12.49
CA LEU A 163 11.30 -6.92 11.95
C LEU A 163 10.47 -7.60 13.05
N TYR A 164 11.14 -8.34 13.92
CA TYR A 164 10.51 -8.99 15.08
C TYR A 164 9.79 -7.98 15.98
N GLN A 165 10.43 -6.84 16.28
CA GLN A 165 9.81 -5.78 17.09
C GLN A 165 8.64 -5.11 16.38
N CYS A 166 8.70 -4.95 15.05
CA CYS A 166 7.56 -4.48 14.26
C CYS A 166 6.38 -5.45 14.38
N GLY A 167 6.63 -6.76 14.28
CA GLY A 167 5.61 -7.80 14.47
C GLY A 167 4.93 -7.74 15.84
N LEU A 168 5.71 -7.66 16.91
CA LEU A 168 5.18 -7.52 18.26
C LEU A 168 4.36 -6.24 18.44
N ALA A 169 4.83 -5.13 17.86
CA ALA A 169 4.16 -3.82 17.98
C ALA A 169 2.81 -3.76 17.24
N THR A 170 2.55 -4.68 16.33
CA THR A 170 1.33 -4.72 15.50
C THR A 170 0.49 -5.99 15.73
N ALA A 171 0.88 -6.85 16.67
CA ALA A 171 0.29 -8.17 16.87
C ALA A 171 -1.20 -8.12 17.28
N ASP A 172 -1.63 -7.03 17.94
CA ASP A 172 -3.02 -6.81 18.36
C ASP A 172 -3.85 -6.05 17.30
N ARG A 173 -3.37 -6.00 16.04
CA ARG A 173 -4.03 -5.32 14.92
C ARG A 173 -4.13 -6.22 13.69
N ALA A 174 -5.30 -6.22 13.04
CA ALA A 174 -5.55 -6.91 11.79
C ALA A 174 -6.27 -5.97 10.81
N PRO A 175 -5.70 -5.69 9.64
CA PRO A 175 -4.34 -6.06 9.22
C PRO A 175 -3.27 -5.29 10.00
N SER A 176 -2.09 -5.92 10.20
CA SER A 176 -0.94 -5.29 10.84
C SER A 176 -0.22 -4.31 9.91
N TYR A 177 -0.23 -4.58 8.60
CA TYR A 177 0.55 -3.87 7.58
C TYR A 177 -0.30 -3.52 6.37
N TYR A 178 -0.13 -2.29 5.89
CA TYR A 178 -0.63 -1.81 4.61
C TYR A 178 0.59 -1.56 3.72
N LEU A 179 0.82 -2.48 2.77
CA LEU A 179 1.96 -2.46 1.87
C LEU A 179 1.63 -1.58 0.67
N ILE A 180 2.49 -0.58 0.38
CA ILE A 180 2.25 0.43 -0.66
C ILE A 180 3.41 0.41 -1.64
N SER A 181 3.10 0.41 -2.93
CA SER A 181 4.06 0.52 -4.04
C SER A 181 3.57 1.49 -5.10
N LYS A 182 4.48 1.98 -5.93
CA LYS A 182 4.09 2.74 -7.12
C LYS A 182 3.17 1.88 -7.99
N ALA A 183 2.09 2.46 -8.51
CA ALA A 183 1.36 1.82 -9.58
C ALA A 183 2.30 1.64 -10.78
N ILE A 184 2.31 0.44 -11.34
CA ILE A 184 3.06 0.20 -12.58
C ILE A 184 2.32 1.00 -13.66
N GLN A 185 2.91 2.12 -14.08
CA GLN A 185 2.40 2.82 -15.27
C GLN A 185 2.64 1.87 -16.45
N LYS A 186 1.56 1.42 -17.11
CA LYS A 186 1.69 0.83 -18.43
C LYS A 186 2.40 1.85 -19.33
N PRO A 187 3.39 1.44 -20.17
CA PRO A 187 4.00 2.35 -21.12
C PRO A 187 2.90 3.03 -21.94
N GLN A 188 2.82 4.35 -21.84
CA GLN A 188 1.93 5.12 -22.74
C GLN A 188 2.43 4.88 -24.16
N LYS A 189 1.57 4.30 -24.99
CA LYS A 189 1.75 4.28 -26.45
C LYS A 189 1.86 5.74 -26.91
N PRO A 190 2.84 6.11 -27.75
CA PRO A 190 2.92 7.47 -28.29
C PRO A 190 1.58 7.85 -28.90
N ALA A 191 1.10 9.03 -28.58
CA ALA A 191 -0.16 9.55 -29.09
C ALA A 191 -0.09 9.64 -30.62
N SER A 192 -0.81 8.76 -31.31
CA SER A 192 -1.18 8.95 -32.70
C SER A 192 -2.49 9.72 -32.70
N SER A 193 -2.41 10.94 -33.22
CA SER A 193 -3.59 11.78 -33.51
C SER A 193 -4.47 11.06 -34.52
N ASN A 194 -5.75 10.77 -34.19
CA ASN A 194 -6.88 11.11 -35.01
C ASN A 194 -8.21 10.82 -34.30
N THR A 195 -9.01 11.83 -34.33
CA THR A 195 -10.42 12.05 -34.01
C THR A 195 -11.36 10.93 -34.46
N THR A 196 -12.26 10.44 -33.62
CA THR A 196 -13.71 10.55 -33.82
C THR A 196 -14.49 9.96 -32.63
N THR A 197 -15.49 10.71 -32.21
CA THR A 197 -16.60 10.51 -31.26
C THR A 197 -17.24 9.12 -31.24
N ASP A 198 -17.53 8.51 -30.07
CA ASP A 198 -18.85 8.44 -29.44
C ASP A 198 -18.90 7.42 -28.26
N LYS A 199 -19.62 7.88 -27.19
CA LYS A 199 -20.41 7.15 -26.18
C LYS A 199 -19.75 6.27 -25.12
N LYS A 200 -19.74 6.85 -23.92
CA LYS A 200 -20.06 6.39 -22.55
C LYS A 200 -20.40 4.91 -22.35
N GLN A 201 -19.55 4.21 -21.57
CA GLN A 201 -19.95 3.16 -20.65
C GLN A 201 -18.94 3.05 -19.50
N GLU A 202 -19.45 2.98 -18.26
CA GLU A 202 -18.68 2.83 -17.01
C GLU A 202 -17.94 1.49 -17.04
N ASP A 203 -16.63 1.49 -16.73
CA ASP A 203 -15.82 0.29 -16.81
C ASP A 203 -15.02 -0.01 -15.57
N ASP A 204 -15.26 -1.22 -15.10
CA ASP A 204 -14.39 -2.08 -14.34
C ASP A 204 -13.03 -2.22 -15.08
N ASP A 205 -11.91 -1.81 -14.46
CA ASP A 205 -10.57 -1.67 -15.10
C ASP A 205 -9.87 -3.04 -15.29
N MET A 206 -10.58 -4.04 -15.83
CA MET A 206 -10.05 -5.36 -16.17
C MET A 206 -9.64 -5.41 -17.64
N THR A 207 -8.35 -5.70 -17.93
CA THR A 207 -7.89 -5.91 -19.31
C THR A 207 -8.43 -7.24 -19.83
N TYR A 208 -9.16 -7.20 -20.96
CA TYR A 208 -9.68 -8.37 -21.67
C TYR A 208 -8.99 -8.54 -23.01
N TYR A 209 -8.67 -9.77 -23.37
CA TYR A 209 -8.14 -10.17 -24.67
C TYR A 209 -9.29 -10.80 -25.49
N LYS A 210 -9.73 -10.11 -26.53
CA LYS A 210 -10.84 -10.58 -27.37
C LYS A 210 -10.48 -11.78 -28.24
N LYS A 211 -9.21 -11.87 -28.66
CA LYS A 211 -8.71 -12.94 -29.53
C LYS A 211 -7.45 -13.55 -28.94
N PHE A 212 -7.17 -14.83 -29.25
CA PHE A 212 -5.99 -15.54 -28.78
C PHE A 212 -4.67 -14.84 -29.17
N GLU A 213 -4.57 -14.34 -30.38
CA GLU A 213 -3.41 -13.61 -30.89
C GLU A 213 -3.09 -12.32 -30.13
N ASN A 214 -4.08 -11.76 -29.43
CA ASN A 214 -3.90 -10.55 -28.62
C ASN A 214 -3.38 -10.84 -27.22
N ILE A 215 -3.35 -12.12 -26.82
CA ILE A 215 -2.82 -12.56 -25.53
C ILE A 215 -1.28 -12.49 -25.58
N PRO A 216 -0.63 -11.85 -24.58
CA PRO A 216 0.84 -11.88 -24.48
C PRO A 216 1.40 -13.28 -24.55
N THR A 217 2.51 -13.47 -25.29
CA THR A 217 3.10 -14.79 -25.60
C THR A 217 3.39 -15.63 -24.36
N TRP A 218 3.75 -15.01 -23.25
CA TRP A 218 4.01 -15.68 -21.97
C TRP A 218 2.77 -16.29 -21.30
N TYR A 219 1.56 -15.93 -21.72
CA TYR A 219 0.31 -16.54 -21.27
C TYR A 219 -0.27 -17.55 -22.27
N GLN A 220 0.14 -17.47 -23.54
CA GLN A 220 -0.51 -18.23 -24.63
C GLN A 220 -0.46 -19.75 -24.41
N THR A 221 0.65 -20.29 -23.90
CA THR A 221 0.78 -21.73 -23.65
C THR A 221 -0.29 -22.24 -22.68
N ALA A 222 -0.47 -21.57 -21.55
CA ALA A 222 -1.41 -21.96 -20.52
C ALA A 222 -2.87 -21.77 -20.96
N VAL A 223 -3.15 -20.66 -21.66
CA VAL A 223 -4.49 -20.38 -22.22
C VAL A 223 -4.84 -21.39 -23.30
N LYS A 224 -3.88 -21.76 -24.17
CA LYS A 224 -4.10 -22.79 -25.20
C LYS A 224 -4.44 -24.16 -24.58
N LYS A 225 -3.71 -24.58 -23.54
CA LYS A 225 -4.01 -25.83 -22.83
C LYS A 225 -5.43 -25.82 -22.23
N ALA A 226 -5.87 -24.69 -21.67
CA ALA A 226 -7.22 -24.56 -21.13
C ALA A 226 -8.30 -24.62 -22.23
N ILE A 227 -8.03 -24.06 -23.41
CA ILE A 227 -8.92 -24.16 -24.59
C ILE A 227 -8.97 -25.62 -25.08
N ASP A 228 -7.81 -26.24 -25.29
CA ASP A 228 -7.68 -27.59 -25.79
C ASP A 228 -8.34 -28.62 -24.83
N ALA A 229 -8.33 -28.34 -23.54
CA ALA A 229 -9.04 -29.12 -22.52
C ALA A 229 -10.56 -28.84 -22.43
N GLY A 230 -11.09 -27.90 -23.22
CA GLY A 230 -12.48 -27.50 -23.16
C GLY A 230 -12.88 -26.74 -21.88
N ALA A 231 -11.90 -26.35 -21.06
CA ALA A 231 -12.12 -25.59 -19.83
C ALA A 231 -12.34 -24.09 -20.10
N LEU A 232 -11.94 -23.62 -21.27
CA LEU A 232 -12.12 -22.24 -21.72
C LEU A 232 -12.75 -22.23 -23.10
N ASN A 233 -14.00 -21.80 -23.17
CA ASN A 233 -14.76 -21.66 -24.40
C ASN A 233 -14.94 -20.18 -24.73
N GLY A 234 -14.81 -19.82 -25.99
CA GLY A 234 -15.07 -18.45 -26.45
C GLY A 234 -16.54 -18.03 -26.28
N THR A 235 -16.78 -16.73 -26.38
CA THR A 235 -18.13 -16.12 -26.26
C THR A 235 -18.99 -16.26 -27.53
N GLY A 236 -18.51 -16.98 -28.55
CA GLY A 236 -19.08 -17.06 -29.90
C GLY A 236 -18.38 -16.11 -30.87
N ASN A 237 -18.68 -16.24 -32.14
CA ASN A 237 -18.10 -15.42 -33.23
C ASN A 237 -16.56 -15.38 -33.31
N GLY A 238 -15.86 -16.42 -32.77
CA GLY A 238 -14.40 -16.48 -32.73
C GLY A 238 -13.75 -15.59 -31.69
N GLU A 239 -14.51 -14.96 -30.80
CA GLU A 239 -13.98 -14.17 -29.70
C GLU A 239 -13.78 -14.99 -28.42
N LEU A 240 -12.64 -14.81 -27.78
CA LEU A 240 -12.25 -15.50 -26.55
C LEU A 240 -12.65 -14.71 -25.29
N ASN A 241 -12.53 -13.42 -25.30
CA ASN A 241 -12.86 -12.46 -24.24
C ASN A 241 -12.33 -12.87 -22.84
N VAL A 242 -11.04 -13.14 -22.74
CA VAL A 242 -10.34 -13.61 -21.54
C VAL A 242 -9.70 -12.46 -20.81
N SER A 243 -9.93 -12.36 -19.48
CA SER A 243 -9.28 -11.35 -18.65
C SER A 243 -7.80 -11.67 -18.41
N GLU A 244 -6.98 -10.64 -18.22
CA GLU A 244 -5.55 -10.81 -17.89
C GLU A 244 -5.36 -11.61 -16.60
N ASP A 245 -6.23 -11.43 -15.59
CA ASP A 245 -6.17 -12.17 -14.34
C ASP A 245 -6.46 -13.67 -14.52
N LEU A 246 -7.36 -14.01 -15.44
CA LEU A 246 -7.58 -15.43 -15.81
C LEU A 246 -6.35 -15.98 -16.52
N CYS A 247 -5.72 -15.24 -17.42
CA CYS A 247 -4.46 -15.65 -18.07
C CYS A 247 -3.34 -15.91 -17.05
N ARG A 248 -3.21 -15.06 -16.05
CA ARG A 248 -2.25 -15.24 -14.94
C ARG A 248 -2.55 -16.48 -14.13
N THR A 249 -3.82 -16.68 -13.78
CA THR A 249 -4.27 -17.87 -13.02
C THR A 249 -3.98 -19.16 -13.77
N LEU A 250 -4.31 -19.21 -15.05
CA LEU A 250 -4.03 -20.38 -15.91
C LEU A 250 -2.53 -20.65 -16.00
N THR A 251 -1.69 -19.62 -16.10
CA THR A 251 -0.23 -19.75 -16.14
C THR A 251 0.33 -20.34 -14.83
N VAL A 252 -0.22 -19.97 -13.69
CA VAL A 252 0.15 -20.58 -12.40
C VAL A 252 -0.24 -22.03 -12.35
N LEU A 253 -1.47 -22.39 -12.76
CA LEU A 253 -1.96 -23.75 -12.80
C LEU A 253 -1.16 -24.63 -13.77
N ASP A 254 -0.74 -24.08 -14.91
CA ASP A 254 0.13 -24.74 -15.88
C ASP A 254 1.49 -25.08 -15.27
N LYS A 255 2.14 -24.09 -14.62
CA LYS A 255 3.42 -24.31 -13.93
C LYS A 255 3.34 -25.30 -12.77
N MET A 256 2.17 -25.50 -12.18
CA MET A 256 1.91 -26.53 -11.17
C MET A 256 1.59 -27.89 -11.77
N GLY A 257 1.60 -28.03 -13.09
CA GLY A 257 1.25 -29.27 -13.81
C GLY A 257 -0.24 -29.65 -13.73
N THR A 258 -1.10 -28.72 -13.30
CA THR A 258 -2.54 -28.99 -13.12
C THR A 258 -3.27 -29.06 -14.46
N LEU A 259 -2.79 -28.33 -15.49
CA LEU A 259 -3.37 -28.33 -16.83
C LEU A 259 -2.87 -29.51 -17.70
N ASP A 260 -1.89 -30.27 -17.26
CA ASP A 260 -1.35 -31.44 -17.97
C ASP A 260 -2.03 -32.76 -17.59
N LYS A 261 -2.95 -32.72 -16.60
CA LYS A 261 -3.69 -33.92 -16.20
C LYS A 261 -4.85 -34.15 -17.15
N LYS A 262 -4.77 -35.23 -17.91
CA LYS A 262 -5.90 -35.82 -18.63
C LYS A 262 -6.84 -36.57 -17.68
#